data_866117a1628981d62c3fb65f7409cecc
#
_entry.id   866117a1628981d62c3fb65f7409cecc
#
_cell.length_a   1.000
_cell.length_b   1.000
_cell.length_c   1.000
_cell.angle_alpha   90.00
_cell.angle_beta   90.00
_cell.angle_gamma   90.00
#
_symmetry.space_group_name_H-M   'P 1'
#
loop_
_entity.id
_entity.type
_entity.pdbx_description
1 polymer ?
#
loop_
_entity_poly.entity_id
_entity_poly.type
_entity_poly.pdbx_seq_one_letter_code
_entity_poly.pdbx_strand_id
1 'polypeptide(L)'
;RFTQAGSEVSALLGRIPSAVGYQPTLATDMGNLQERITTTNKGSITSVQAIYVPADDLTDPAPATSFAHLDATTVLSRQIAEIGIYPAVDPLDSTSRILDPRIVGDEHYRVAREVQKVLQTYKSLQDIIAILGMDELSEEDKLIVARARKIQRFLSQPFFVAEVFTG
;
A
#
# COMPACT_ATOMS: atom_id res chain seq x y z
N ARG A 1 -4.96 -13.73 -8.86
CA ARG A 1 -5.24 -15.01 -9.55
C ARG A 1 -6.70 -15.43 -9.42
N PHE A 2 -7.30 -15.25 -8.26
CA PHE A 2 -8.73 -15.54 -8.04
C PHE A 2 -9.63 -14.72 -9.00
N THR A 3 -9.39 -13.43 -9.13
CA THR A 3 -10.13 -12.55 -10.04
C THR A 3 -9.88 -12.89 -11.51
N GLN A 4 -8.66 -13.24 -11.87
CA GLN A 4 -8.31 -13.68 -13.23
C GLN A 4 -9.09 -14.97 -13.60
N ALA A 5 -9.09 -15.97 -12.74
CA ALA A 5 -9.85 -17.19 -12.95
C ALA A 5 -11.35 -16.92 -13.15
N GLY A 6 -11.92 -16.04 -12.33
CA GLY A 6 -13.31 -15.62 -12.45
C GLY A 6 -13.62 -14.93 -13.78
N SER A 7 -12.73 -14.09 -14.29
CA SER A 7 -12.91 -13.43 -15.58
C SER A 7 -12.82 -14.41 -16.76
N GLU A 8 -11.93 -15.38 -16.70
CA GLU A 8 -11.80 -16.43 -17.72
C GLU A 8 -13.06 -17.32 -17.78
N VAL A 9 -13.57 -17.73 -16.62
CA VAL A 9 -14.83 -18.52 -16.55
C VAL A 9 -16.00 -17.70 -17.08
N SER A 10 -16.11 -16.43 -16.72
CA SER A 10 -17.16 -15.54 -17.19
C SER A 10 -17.14 -15.39 -18.72
N ALA A 11 -15.96 -15.26 -19.30
CA ALA A 11 -15.78 -15.18 -20.76
C ALA A 11 -16.22 -16.49 -21.45
N LEU A 12 -15.84 -17.64 -20.89
CA LEU A 12 -16.25 -18.95 -21.41
C LEU A 12 -17.76 -19.15 -21.37
N LEU A 13 -18.45 -18.59 -20.36
CA LEU A 13 -19.91 -18.64 -20.23
C LEU A 13 -20.63 -17.58 -21.09
N GLY A 14 -19.89 -16.77 -21.84
CA GLY A 14 -20.46 -15.76 -22.72
C GLY A 14 -21.13 -14.59 -22.00
N ARG A 15 -20.75 -14.31 -20.76
CA ARG A 15 -21.28 -13.17 -19.99
C ARG A 15 -20.73 -11.86 -20.52
N ILE A 16 -21.54 -10.79 -20.46
CA ILE A 16 -21.11 -9.44 -20.84
C ILE A 16 -20.05 -8.96 -19.84
N PRO A 17 -18.84 -8.60 -20.29
CA PRO A 17 -17.78 -8.15 -19.39
C PRO A 17 -18.11 -6.78 -18.75
N SER A 18 -17.64 -6.59 -17.53
CA SER A 18 -17.64 -5.29 -16.86
C SER A 18 -16.39 -4.47 -17.19
N ALA A 19 -16.11 -3.44 -16.42
CA ALA A 19 -14.94 -2.58 -16.62
C ALA A 19 -13.63 -3.40 -16.73
N VAL A 20 -12.77 -3.02 -17.67
CA VAL A 20 -11.46 -3.65 -17.93
C VAL A 20 -11.55 -5.16 -18.25
N GLY A 21 -12.71 -5.63 -18.71
CA GLY A 21 -12.93 -7.03 -19.08
C GLY A 21 -13.13 -7.99 -17.91
N TYR A 22 -13.28 -7.50 -16.68
CA TYR A 22 -13.60 -8.34 -15.52
C TYR A 22 -15.03 -8.88 -15.58
N GLN A 23 -15.29 -9.94 -14.83
CA GLN A 23 -16.63 -10.51 -14.66
C GLN A 23 -17.60 -9.50 -14.03
N PRO A 24 -18.90 -9.51 -14.42
CA PRO A 24 -19.90 -8.63 -13.82
C PRO A 24 -20.14 -8.93 -12.34
N THR A 25 -19.78 -10.13 -11.87
CA THR A 25 -19.92 -10.62 -10.50
C THR A 25 -18.67 -10.42 -9.64
N LEU A 26 -17.69 -9.63 -10.09
CA LEU A 26 -16.40 -9.46 -9.40
C LEU A 26 -16.54 -9.11 -7.92
N ALA A 27 -17.36 -8.12 -7.59
CA ALA A 27 -17.56 -7.68 -6.21
C ALA A 27 -18.22 -8.77 -5.35
N THR A 28 -19.20 -9.49 -5.89
CA THR A 28 -19.90 -10.58 -5.20
C THR A 28 -18.98 -11.77 -4.99
N ASP A 29 -18.23 -12.17 -6.02
CA ASP A 29 -17.29 -13.30 -5.94
C ASP A 29 -16.20 -13.02 -4.90
N MET A 30 -15.64 -11.81 -4.91
CA MET A 30 -14.64 -11.37 -3.94
C MET A 30 -15.22 -11.31 -2.52
N GLY A 31 -16.42 -10.76 -2.35
CA GLY A 31 -17.12 -10.70 -1.07
C GLY A 31 -17.37 -12.09 -0.48
N ASN A 32 -17.85 -13.03 -1.28
CA ASN A 32 -18.09 -14.40 -0.85
C ASN A 32 -16.81 -15.11 -0.37
N LEU A 33 -15.67 -14.85 -1.02
CA LEU A 33 -14.39 -15.37 -0.58
C LEU A 33 -13.95 -14.73 0.73
N GLN A 34 -13.96 -13.41 0.79
CA GLN A 34 -13.41 -12.63 1.91
C GLN A 34 -14.23 -12.79 3.20
N GLU A 35 -15.55 -12.90 3.11
CA GLU A 35 -16.41 -13.08 4.29
C GLU A 35 -16.20 -14.41 5.01
N ARG A 36 -15.56 -15.38 4.37
CA ARG A 36 -15.15 -16.64 5.01
C ARG A 36 -13.95 -16.48 5.93
N ILE A 37 -13.20 -15.39 5.79
CA ILE A 37 -12.04 -15.04 6.62
C ILE A 37 -12.56 -14.25 7.81
N THR A 38 -12.88 -14.97 8.89
CA THR A 38 -13.57 -14.38 10.04
C THR A 38 -13.24 -15.10 11.34
N THR A 39 -13.70 -14.53 12.43
CA THR A 39 -13.67 -15.15 13.76
C THR A 39 -15.03 -15.70 14.08
N THR A 40 -15.07 -16.94 14.58
CA THR A 40 -16.26 -17.61 15.06
C THR A 40 -16.06 -18.01 16.54
N ASN A 41 -17.09 -18.58 17.15
CA ASN A 41 -16.98 -19.12 18.52
C ASN A 41 -16.06 -20.37 18.62
N LYS A 42 -15.64 -20.93 17.50
CA LYS A 42 -14.76 -22.11 17.42
C LYS A 42 -13.34 -21.79 17.03
N GLY A 43 -13.06 -20.59 16.54
CA GLY A 43 -11.72 -20.19 16.12
C GLY A 43 -11.73 -19.00 15.18
N SER A 44 -10.54 -18.65 14.69
CA SER A 44 -10.33 -17.50 13.78
C SER A 44 -9.44 -17.87 12.61
N ILE A 45 -9.61 -17.15 11.51
CA ILE A 45 -8.75 -17.22 10.34
C ILE A 45 -8.03 -15.89 10.18
N THR A 46 -6.71 -15.93 10.22
CA THR A 46 -5.85 -14.80 9.81
C THR A 46 -5.34 -15.08 8.41
N SER A 47 -5.47 -14.13 7.50
CA SER A 47 -5.00 -14.27 6.13
C SER A 47 -3.90 -13.29 5.77
N VAL A 48 -2.95 -13.73 4.96
CA VAL A 48 -2.01 -12.89 4.24
C VAL A 48 -2.24 -13.13 2.76
N GLN A 49 -2.60 -12.07 2.05
CA GLN A 49 -3.01 -12.15 0.65
C GLN A 49 -2.05 -11.34 -0.22
N ALA A 50 -1.44 -11.98 -1.22
CA ALA A 50 -0.69 -11.29 -2.25
C ALA A 50 -1.65 -10.80 -3.34
N ILE A 51 -1.65 -9.49 -3.58
CA ILE A 51 -2.48 -8.86 -4.60
C ILE A 51 -1.57 -8.28 -5.68
N TYR A 52 -1.71 -8.81 -6.89
CA TYR A 52 -1.05 -8.26 -8.07
C TYR A 52 -1.80 -7.01 -8.54
N VAL A 53 -1.05 -5.93 -8.73
CA VAL A 53 -1.59 -4.65 -9.19
C VAL A 53 -1.19 -4.44 -10.65
N PRO A 54 -2.11 -4.62 -11.61
CA PRO A 54 -1.80 -4.46 -13.03
C PRO A 54 -1.30 -3.05 -13.36
N ALA A 55 -0.16 -2.95 -14.04
CA ALA A 55 0.45 -1.68 -14.46
C ALA A 55 0.67 -0.66 -13.31
N ASP A 56 0.88 -1.13 -12.10
CA ASP A 56 1.01 -0.30 -10.89
C ASP A 56 -0.24 0.60 -10.62
N ASP A 57 -1.39 0.24 -11.19
CA ASP A 57 -2.65 0.99 -11.07
C ASP A 57 -3.51 0.45 -9.92
N LEU A 58 -3.44 1.10 -8.76
CA LEU A 58 -4.25 0.75 -7.58
C LEU A 58 -5.76 0.96 -7.80
N THR A 59 -6.15 1.68 -8.84
CA THR A 59 -7.56 1.92 -9.19
C THR A 59 -8.15 0.84 -10.10
N ASP A 60 -7.31 -0.10 -10.59
CA ASP A 60 -7.81 -1.26 -11.32
C ASP A 60 -8.89 -1.99 -10.48
N PRO A 61 -10.00 -2.44 -11.10
CA PRO A 61 -11.11 -3.04 -10.35
C PRO A 61 -10.73 -4.24 -9.46
N ALA A 62 -9.74 -5.04 -9.82
CA ALA A 62 -9.34 -6.19 -9.01
C ALA A 62 -8.68 -5.79 -7.69
N PRO A 63 -7.60 -4.99 -7.64
CA PRO A 63 -7.04 -4.51 -6.39
C PRO A 63 -8.02 -3.61 -5.64
N ALA A 64 -8.71 -2.69 -6.30
CA ALA A 64 -9.64 -1.78 -5.66
C ALA A 64 -10.77 -2.51 -4.91
N THR A 65 -11.37 -3.53 -5.53
CA THR A 65 -12.39 -4.36 -4.90
C THR A 65 -11.82 -5.19 -3.74
N SER A 66 -10.60 -5.70 -3.89
CA SER A 66 -9.93 -6.50 -2.85
C SER A 66 -9.60 -5.67 -1.61
N PHE A 67 -9.11 -4.45 -1.77
CA PHE A 67 -8.70 -3.57 -0.67
C PHE A 67 -9.83 -3.26 0.30
N ALA A 68 -11.07 -3.19 -0.18
CA ALA A 68 -12.24 -2.93 0.66
C ALA A 68 -12.45 -3.99 1.75
N HIS A 69 -11.93 -5.20 1.56
CA HIS A 69 -12.07 -6.34 2.48
C HIS A 69 -10.87 -6.53 3.41
N LEU A 70 -9.80 -5.76 3.25
CA LEU A 70 -8.56 -5.93 4.01
C LEU A 70 -8.52 -5.02 5.23
N ASP A 71 -8.06 -5.56 6.36
CA ASP A 71 -7.86 -4.79 7.59
C ASP A 71 -6.56 -3.99 7.58
N ALA A 72 -5.56 -4.46 6.85
CA ALA A 72 -4.30 -3.77 6.62
C ALA A 72 -3.81 -4.01 5.20
N THR A 73 -3.18 -3.00 4.63
CA THR A 73 -2.55 -3.07 3.31
C THR A 73 -1.09 -2.67 3.41
N THR A 74 -0.21 -3.46 2.80
CA THR A 74 1.20 -3.12 2.64
C THR A 74 1.45 -2.97 1.15
N VAL A 75 1.60 -1.74 0.70
CA VAL A 75 1.80 -1.40 -0.71
C VAL A 75 3.29 -1.30 -1.01
N LEU A 76 3.75 -2.11 -1.97
CA LEU A 76 5.11 -2.04 -2.48
C LEU A 76 5.15 -1.07 -3.67
N SER A 77 6.09 -0.14 -3.63
CA SER A 77 6.26 0.90 -4.65
C SER A 77 7.53 0.69 -5.45
N ARG A 78 7.40 0.67 -6.76
CA ARG A 78 8.54 0.63 -7.68
C ARG A 78 9.44 1.86 -7.54
N GLN A 79 8.84 3.03 -7.40
CA GLN A 79 9.56 4.31 -7.21
C GLN A 79 10.43 4.30 -5.95
N ILE A 80 9.95 3.68 -4.86
CA ILE A 80 10.72 3.55 -3.62
C ILE A 80 11.88 2.57 -3.80
N ALA A 81 11.67 1.46 -4.53
CA ALA A 81 12.73 0.52 -4.86
C ALA A 81 13.82 1.18 -5.73
N GLU A 82 13.45 2.03 -6.69
CA GLU A 82 14.37 2.73 -7.58
C GLU A 82 15.34 3.67 -6.85
N ILE A 83 14.94 4.23 -5.71
CA ILE A 83 15.81 5.05 -4.87
C ILE A 83 16.60 4.24 -3.83
N GLY A 84 16.55 2.89 -3.91
CA GLY A 84 17.34 1.98 -3.08
C GLY A 84 16.81 1.76 -1.67
N ILE A 85 15.54 2.03 -1.41
CA ILE A 85 14.90 1.78 -0.11
C ILE A 85 14.25 0.40 -0.11
N TYR A 86 14.67 -0.45 0.83
CA TYR A 86 14.16 -1.82 1.02
C TYR A 86 13.87 -2.10 2.48
N PRO A 87 12.70 -2.71 2.81
CA PRO A 87 11.62 -3.08 1.88
C PRO A 87 10.99 -1.84 1.24
N ALA A 88 10.61 -1.95 -0.02
CA ALA A 88 10.07 -0.83 -0.81
C ALA A 88 8.59 -0.54 -0.49
N VAL A 89 8.28 -0.47 0.78
CA VAL A 89 6.92 -0.21 1.28
C VAL A 89 6.63 1.28 1.21
N ASP A 90 5.49 1.63 0.62
CA ASP A 90 5.00 3.00 0.61
C ASP A 90 4.24 3.30 1.90
N PRO A 91 4.77 4.14 2.81
CA PRO A 91 4.13 4.46 4.08
C PRO A 91 2.90 5.37 3.94
N LEU A 92 2.70 6.00 2.77
CA LEU A 92 1.56 6.87 2.50
C LEU A 92 0.37 6.08 1.94
N ASP A 93 0.62 5.09 1.09
CA ASP A 93 -0.42 4.25 0.50
C ASP A 93 -0.75 3.00 1.34
N SER A 94 0.13 2.64 2.27
CA SER A 94 -0.10 1.54 3.21
C SER A 94 -0.97 1.97 4.38
N THR A 95 -1.90 1.11 4.79
CA THR A 95 -2.87 1.40 5.86
C THR A 95 -3.01 0.24 6.83
N SER A 96 -3.51 0.53 8.03
CA SER A 96 -3.91 -0.48 9.00
C SER A 96 -5.04 0.05 9.88
N ARG A 97 -6.09 -0.75 10.07
CA ARG A 97 -7.21 -0.40 10.96
C ARG A 97 -6.81 -0.38 12.43
N ILE A 98 -5.75 -1.11 12.80
CA ILE A 98 -5.24 -1.09 14.17
C ILE A 98 -4.35 0.12 14.47
N LEU A 99 -4.04 0.97 13.50
CA LEU A 99 -3.39 2.27 13.75
C LEU A 99 -4.45 3.26 14.26
N ASP A 100 -4.83 3.06 15.50
CA ASP A 100 -5.85 3.82 16.23
C ASP A 100 -5.33 4.05 17.65
N PRO A 101 -5.45 5.27 18.22
CA PRO A 101 -4.92 5.57 19.55
C PRO A 101 -5.47 4.66 20.67
N ARG A 102 -6.68 4.15 20.49
CA ARG A 102 -7.31 3.20 21.45
C ARG A 102 -6.65 1.82 21.45
N ILE A 103 -5.90 1.48 20.37
CA ILE A 103 -5.24 0.18 20.23
C ILE A 103 -3.74 0.32 20.46
N VAL A 104 -3.06 1.22 19.77
CA VAL A 104 -1.60 1.38 19.81
C VAL A 104 -1.13 2.41 20.85
N GLY A 105 -2.04 3.19 21.41
CA GLY A 105 -1.75 4.29 22.32
C GLY A 105 -1.50 5.62 21.59
N ASP A 106 -1.62 6.72 22.33
CA ASP A 106 -1.57 8.08 21.78
C ASP A 106 -0.19 8.41 21.19
N GLU A 107 0.90 8.00 21.85
CA GLU A 107 2.25 8.30 21.41
C GLU A 107 2.57 7.64 20.07
N HIS A 108 2.34 6.35 19.96
CA HIS A 108 2.57 5.60 18.72
C HIS A 108 1.75 6.19 17.56
N TYR A 109 0.46 6.42 17.82
CA TYR A 109 -0.43 7.01 16.81
C TYR A 109 0.05 8.39 16.34
N ARG A 110 0.39 9.26 17.29
CA ARG A 110 0.89 10.61 17.00
C ARG A 110 2.18 10.57 16.17
N VAL A 111 3.15 9.77 16.58
CA VAL A 111 4.42 9.64 15.86
C VAL A 111 4.19 9.13 14.44
N ALA A 112 3.38 8.10 14.26
CA ALA A 112 3.06 7.57 12.93
C ALA A 112 2.41 8.63 12.02
N ARG A 113 1.47 9.41 12.56
CA ARG A 113 0.80 10.48 11.80
C ARG A 113 1.74 11.63 11.46
N GLU A 114 2.64 12.01 12.36
CA GLU A 114 3.65 13.03 12.10
C GLU A 114 4.66 12.59 11.03
N VAL A 115 5.08 11.32 11.06
CA VAL A 115 5.94 10.75 10.02
C VAL A 115 5.24 10.81 8.65
N GLN A 116 3.97 10.37 8.58
CA GLN A 116 3.20 10.45 7.35
C GLN A 116 3.06 11.90 6.84
N LYS A 117 2.82 12.84 7.74
CA LYS A 117 2.72 14.27 7.39
C LYS A 117 4.02 14.81 6.80
N VAL A 118 5.16 14.51 7.41
CA VAL A 118 6.47 14.93 6.91
C VAL A 118 6.75 14.34 5.53
N LEU A 119 6.49 13.05 5.34
CA LEU A 119 6.68 12.37 4.05
C LEU A 119 5.71 12.88 2.98
N GLN A 120 4.46 13.19 3.34
CA GLN A 120 3.49 13.78 2.41
C GLN A 120 3.90 15.17 1.96
N THR A 121 4.36 16.01 2.88
CA THR A 121 4.87 17.35 2.55
C THR A 121 6.11 17.23 1.65
N TYR A 122 7.03 16.34 1.96
CA TYR A 122 8.20 16.09 1.12
C TYR A 122 7.80 15.65 -0.30
N LYS A 123 6.83 14.75 -0.43
CA LYS A 123 6.30 14.34 -1.74
C LYS A 123 5.78 15.53 -2.54
N SER A 124 5.05 16.44 -1.90
CA SER A 124 4.55 17.67 -2.54
C SER A 124 5.67 18.64 -2.98
N LEU A 125 6.80 18.64 -2.27
CA LEU A 125 7.94 19.50 -2.59
C LEU A 125 8.86 18.93 -3.67
N GLN A 126 8.76 17.64 -3.98
CA GLN A 126 9.68 16.97 -4.93
C GLN A 126 9.63 17.59 -6.33
N ASP A 127 8.46 17.97 -6.81
CA ASP A 127 8.31 18.61 -8.13
C ASP A 127 8.97 19.98 -8.16
N ILE A 128 8.84 20.75 -7.08
CA ILE A 128 9.49 22.07 -6.94
C ILE A 128 11.00 21.90 -6.90
N ILE A 129 11.50 20.92 -6.13
CA ILE A 129 12.93 20.62 -6.02
C ILE A 129 13.50 20.21 -7.37
N ALA A 130 12.79 19.40 -8.13
CA ALA A 130 13.22 18.91 -9.44
C ALA A 130 13.32 20.03 -10.49
N ILE A 131 12.44 21.03 -10.42
CA ILE A 131 12.36 22.11 -11.42
C ILE A 131 13.24 23.30 -11.01
N LEU A 132 13.15 23.72 -9.75
CA LEU A 132 13.77 24.98 -9.26
C LEU A 132 14.99 24.75 -8.37
N GLY A 133 15.20 23.54 -7.88
CA GLY A 133 16.28 23.20 -6.95
C GLY A 133 15.92 23.46 -5.47
N MET A 134 16.82 23.01 -4.59
CA MET A 134 16.65 23.14 -3.14
C MET A 134 16.72 24.57 -2.62
N ASP A 135 17.43 25.43 -3.32
CA ASP A 135 17.71 26.80 -2.86
C ASP A 135 16.47 27.68 -2.87
N GLU A 136 15.51 27.37 -3.71
CA GLU A 136 14.23 28.10 -3.81
C GLU A 136 13.24 27.75 -2.69
N LEU A 137 13.52 26.74 -1.89
CA LEU A 137 12.67 26.37 -0.75
C LEU A 137 12.86 27.32 0.44
N SER A 138 11.79 27.53 1.19
CA SER A 138 11.86 28.18 2.50
C SER A 138 12.75 27.39 3.46
N GLU A 139 13.29 28.05 4.48
CA GLU A 139 14.10 27.35 5.50
C GLU A 139 13.29 26.27 6.24
N GLU A 140 11.99 26.49 6.42
CA GLU A 140 11.08 25.51 7.01
C GLU A 140 10.97 24.28 6.11
N ASP A 141 10.77 24.46 4.80
CA ASP A 141 10.65 23.36 3.84
C ASP A 141 11.98 22.59 3.70
N LYS A 142 13.12 23.28 3.72
CA LYS A 142 14.45 22.65 3.74
C LYS A 142 14.60 21.73 4.96
N LEU A 143 14.12 22.15 6.11
CA LEU A 143 14.13 21.33 7.33
C LEU A 143 13.24 20.11 7.20
N ILE A 144 12.04 20.27 6.62
CA ILE A 144 11.12 19.15 6.35
C ILE A 144 11.78 18.14 5.40
N VAL A 145 12.40 18.58 4.33
CA VAL A 145 13.13 17.73 3.38
C VAL A 145 14.25 16.95 4.08
N ALA A 146 15.03 17.62 4.92
CA ALA A 146 16.12 16.98 5.67
C ALA A 146 15.58 15.90 6.63
N ARG A 147 14.48 16.18 7.33
CA ARG A 147 13.79 15.20 8.20
C ARG A 147 13.23 14.02 7.41
N ALA A 148 12.55 14.29 6.30
CA ALA A 148 11.98 13.26 5.44
C ALA A 148 13.05 12.28 4.92
N ARG A 149 14.18 12.78 4.47
CA ARG A 149 15.31 11.94 4.02
C ARG A 149 15.89 11.08 5.13
N LYS A 150 15.96 11.58 6.36
CA LYS A 150 16.38 10.79 7.53
C LYS A 150 15.35 9.69 7.85
N ILE A 151 14.06 10.01 7.79
CA ILE A 151 12.98 9.05 8.00
C ILE A 151 13.05 7.95 6.94
N GLN A 152 13.19 8.29 5.67
CA GLN A 152 13.34 7.31 4.59
C GLN A 152 14.53 6.38 4.81
N ARG A 153 15.67 6.91 5.22
CA ARG A 153 16.84 6.10 5.56
C ARG A 153 16.59 5.16 6.74
N PHE A 154 15.92 5.66 7.77
CA PHE A 154 15.55 4.84 8.94
C PHE A 154 14.60 3.71 8.56
N LEU A 155 13.66 3.95 7.66
CA LEU A 155 12.71 2.95 7.17
C LEU A 155 13.34 1.93 6.21
N SER A 156 14.54 2.20 5.69
CA SER A 156 15.29 1.26 4.84
C SER A 156 16.02 0.24 5.70
N GLN A 157 15.28 -0.79 6.12
CA GLN A 157 15.77 -1.88 6.97
C GLN A 157 15.43 -3.22 6.33
N PRO A 158 16.29 -3.73 5.42
CA PRO A 158 16.05 -4.98 4.72
C PRO A 158 15.90 -6.15 5.70
N PHE A 159 15.04 -7.09 5.33
CA PHE A 159 14.85 -8.32 6.13
C PHE A 159 16.04 -9.26 5.99
N PHE A 160 16.16 -10.25 6.90
CA PHE A 160 17.22 -11.28 6.84
C PHE A 160 17.30 -12.00 5.49
N VAL A 161 16.18 -12.19 4.81
CA VAL A 161 16.17 -12.79 3.47
C VAL A 161 17.01 -12.00 2.45
N ALA A 162 17.25 -10.72 2.70
CA ALA A 162 18.06 -9.85 1.85
C ALA A 162 19.56 -9.91 2.18
N GLU A 163 19.99 -10.58 3.24
CA GLU A 163 21.40 -10.61 3.70
C GLU A 163 22.35 -11.10 2.61
N VAL A 164 21.92 -12.07 1.81
CA VAL A 164 22.71 -12.58 0.67
C VAL A 164 23.05 -11.48 -0.34
N PHE A 165 22.22 -10.44 -0.43
CA PHE A 165 22.40 -9.33 -1.39
C PHE A 165 23.03 -8.09 -0.76
N THR A 166 22.87 -7.93 0.54
CA THR A 166 23.33 -6.73 1.27
C THR A 166 24.65 -6.92 2.02
N GLY A 167 25.05 -8.16 2.24
CA GLY A 167 26.22 -8.51 3.04
C GLY A 167 25.92 -8.43 4.52
#